data_b89154e3661f5c03767f169b7f78272b
#
_entry.id   b89154e3661f5c03767f169b7f78272b
#
_cell.length_a   1.000
_cell.length_b   1.000
_cell.length_c   1.000
_cell.angle_alpha   90.00
_cell.angle_beta   90.00
_cell.angle_gamma   90.00
#
_symmetry.space_group_name_H-M   'P 1'
#
loop_
_entity.id
_entity.type
_entity.pdbx_description
1 polymer ?
#
loop_
_entity_poly.entity_id
_entity_poly.type
_entity_poly.pdbx_seq_one_letter_code
_entity_poly.pdbx_strand_id
1 'polypeptide(L)'
;MSSVDAAWLGMEDPTNLMMVTGVLMLDGKADIKRLRVLLDKRLAPFGRFHQRVVRPRTRGSQPHWQDETRFNIDNHVSHIALPAPGDDRALRELVSELMSTPLDTTKPLWHVHLIDGYGGGSVVLARIHHSIADGIALVRVMLSLTDATPTARPARLRGDKTTSAGLLDWLPAAVGRGIAVGERLLDNPGKVADYARLGAEGAFRLGRLIALPPDPKTVFKGELGRRKRAVWSSPLPLDDFKLIGKAFGATVNDVLVATATGALRRYLEKRKEPTAGVSIRASVPVNLRPLDQAHKLGNSFGLVFLTLPIGLVDPVRRLRSIKKEMDDLKRSPEALVAYGVLNLMGMAPVEVEKLGLRFFGSKATAVLTNVPGPREPLYLAGRKLESVMFWVPQSGRLGLGISILSYAGGVMLGVATDEGLVADPEKIVEAFGQEFRALRAVAAKKAKPASKTSSRLARSVTW
;
A
#
# COMPACT_ATOMS: atom_id res chain seq x y z
N MET A 1 -8.40 -12.76 19.17
CA MET A 1 -7.72 -12.26 17.94
C MET A 1 -8.09 -13.20 16.80
N SER A 2 -8.24 -12.70 15.55
CA SER A 2 -8.44 -13.61 14.40
C SER A 2 -7.14 -14.33 14.04
N SER A 3 -7.23 -15.49 13.37
CA SER A 3 -6.04 -16.24 12.94
C SER A 3 -5.16 -15.41 12.01
N VAL A 4 -5.76 -14.62 11.11
CA VAL A 4 -5.00 -13.73 10.22
C VAL A 4 -4.29 -12.61 10.98
N ASP A 5 -4.95 -12.00 11.98
CA ASP A 5 -4.30 -10.98 12.82
C ASP A 5 -3.15 -11.59 13.66
N ALA A 6 -3.32 -12.84 14.12
CA ALA A 6 -2.29 -13.58 14.84
C ALA A 6 -1.10 -13.91 13.92
N ALA A 7 -1.35 -14.26 12.66
CA ALA A 7 -0.30 -14.47 11.66
C ALA A 7 0.53 -13.19 11.48
N TRP A 8 -0.10 -12.02 11.33
CA TRP A 8 0.63 -10.75 11.23
C TRP A 8 1.48 -10.44 12.47
N LEU A 9 0.99 -10.82 13.66
CA LEU A 9 1.76 -10.69 14.89
C LEU A 9 2.93 -11.69 14.96
N GLY A 10 2.76 -12.89 14.43
CA GLY A 10 3.78 -13.95 14.37
C GLY A 10 4.88 -13.65 13.34
N MET A 11 4.54 -12.91 12.27
CA MET A 11 5.48 -12.48 11.23
C MET A 11 6.47 -11.41 11.70
N GLU A 12 6.22 -10.74 12.83
CA GLU A 12 7.09 -9.70 13.37
C GLU A 12 8.51 -10.22 13.58
N ASP A 13 9.48 -9.56 12.97
CA ASP A 13 10.90 -9.86 13.06
C ASP A 13 11.70 -8.55 13.16
N PRO A 14 12.78 -8.48 13.94
CA PRO A 14 13.58 -7.25 14.06
C PRO A 14 14.13 -6.71 12.73
N THR A 15 14.25 -7.58 11.73
CA THR A 15 14.65 -7.20 10.37
C THR A 15 13.46 -6.85 9.47
N ASN A 16 12.22 -7.05 9.95
CA ASN A 16 11.02 -6.76 9.17
C ASN A 16 9.81 -6.53 10.09
N LEU A 17 9.69 -5.32 10.59
CA LEU A 17 8.63 -4.91 11.50
C LEU A 17 7.28 -4.86 10.76
N MET A 18 6.26 -5.44 11.36
CA MET A 18 4.91 -5.53 10.77
C MET A 18 4.09 -4.26 11.04
N MET A 19 4.67 -3.12 10.72
CA MET A 19 4.04 -1.80 10.91
C MET A 19 3.66 -1.16 9.58
N VAL A 20 2.48 -0.58 9.53
CA VAL A 20 2.13 0.46 8.54
C VAL A 20 2.61 1.79 9.09
N THR A 21 3.39 2.52 8.30
CA THR A 21 3.85 3.86 8.63
C THR A 21 3.22 4.85 7.69
N GLY A 22 2.57 5.89 8.22
CA GLY A 22 1.95 6.97 7.45
C GLY A 22 2.55 8.31 7.82
N VAL A 23 2.73 9.17 6.82
CA VAL A 23 3.24 10.54 6.97
C VAL A 23 2.24 11.50 6.36
N LEU A 24 1.79 12.49 7.14
CA LEU A 24 0.86 13.53 6.73
C LEU A 24 1.55 14.88 6.90
N MET A 25 1.80 15.56 5.82
CA MET A 25 2.44 16.89 5.81
C MET A 25 1.37 17.97 5.88
N LEU A 26 1.53 18.92 6.79
CA LEU A 26 0.56 19.98 7.08
C LEU A 26 1.07 21.33 6.58
N ASP A 27 0.16 22.20 6.16
CA ASP A 27 0.42 23.56 5.65
C ASP A 27 0.88 24.56 6.72
N GLY A 28 0.96 24.14 7.97
CA GLY A 28 1.38 24.98 9.08
C GLY A 28 1.53 24.19 10.37
N LYS A 29 1.96 24.88 11.43
CA LYS A 29 2.15 24.25 12.75
C LYS A 29 0.83 23.78 13.34
N ALA A 30 0.77 22.51 13.72
CA ALA A 30 -0.35 21.92 14.42
C ALA A 30 -0.16 22.02 15.94
N ASP A 31 -1.27 22.17 16.67
CA ASP A 31 -1.27 22.16 18.12
C ASP A 31 -1.34 20.74 18.65
N ILE A 32 -0.34 20.35 19.46
CA ILE A 32 -0.24 19.00 20.04
C ILE A 32 -1.44 18.66 20.94
N LYS A 33 -1.96 19.64 21.71
CA LYS A 33 -3.10 19.41 22.60
C LYS A 33 -4.36 19.13 21.75
N ARG A 34 -4.56 19.92 20.68
CA ARG A 34 -5.67 19.71 19.75
C ARG A 34 -5.56 18.34 19.05
N LEU A 35 -4.35 17.94 18.63
CA LEU A 35 -4.11 16.63 18.02
C LEU A 35 -4.44 15.49 18.99
N ARG A 36 -3.97 15.55 20.25
CA ARG A 36 -4.27 14.54 21.27
C ARG A 36 -5.76 14.39 21.51
N VAL A 37 -6.47 15.51 21.72
CA VAL A 37 -7.93 15.51 21.91
C VAL A 37 -8.66 14.92 20.71
N LEU A 38 -8.19 15.23 19.49
CA LEU A 38 -8.76 14.69 18.26
C LEU A 38 -8.57 13.17 18.17
N LEU A 39 -7.35 12.70 18.38
CA LEU A 39 -7.02 11.27 18.32
C LEU A 39 -7.79 10.48 19.37
N ASP A 40 -7.80 10.95 20.63
CA ASP A 40 -8.52 10.31 21.73
C ASP A 40 -10.02 10.15 21.41
N LYS A 41 -10.67 11.22 20.95
CA LYS A 41 -12.10 11.21 20.62
C LYS A 41 -12.42 10.35 19.41
N ARG A 42 -11.59 10.38 18.36
CA ARG A 42 -11.90 9.74 17.08
C ARG A 42 -11.41 8.31 16.98
N LEU A 43 -10.41 7.92 17.80
CA LEU A 43 -9.99 6.53 17.91
C LEU A 43 -10.84 5.74 18.90
N ALA A 44 -11.55 6.42 19.85
CA ALA A 44 -12.39 5.77 20.83
C ALA A 44 -13.40 4.72 20.29
N PRO A 45 -14.03 4.91 19.10
CA PRO A 45 -14.92 3.89 18.55
C PRO A 45 -14.20 2.64 18.05
N PHE A 46 -12.88 2.68 17.89
CA PHE A 46 -12.08 1.59 17.36
C PHE A 46 -11.38 0.86 18.52
N GLY A 47 -12.04 -0.09 19.15
CA GLY A 47 -11.57 -0.77 20.37
C GLY A 47 -10.11 -1.24 20.32
N ARG A 48 -9.61 -1.71 19.16
CA ARG A 48 -8.22 -2.18 19.02
C ARG A 48 -7.15 -1.12 19.27
N PHE A 49 -7.49 0.17 19.19
CA PHE A 49 -6.59 1.27 19.55
C PHE A 49 -6.46 1.47 21.07
N HIS A 50 -7.35 0.82 21.85
CA HIS A 50 -7.33 0.83 23.31
C HIS A 50 -7.02 -0.55 23.89
N GLN A 51 -6.72 -1.53 23.04
CA GLN A 51 -6.42 -2.90 23.42
C GLN A 51 -4.94 -3.21 23.19
N ARG A 52 -4.34 -3.89 24.14
CA ARG A 52 -3.02 -4.49 24.01
C ARG A 52 -3.12 -5.95 23.61
N VAL A 53 -2.05 -6.47 23.05
CA VAL A 53 -1.94 -7.91 22.74
C VAL A 53 -1.39 -8.65 23.93
N VAL A 54 -2.11 -9.68 24.37
CA VAL A 54 -1.63 -10.62 25.38
C VAL A 54 -1.25 -11.92 24.71
N ARG A 55 0.00 -12.35 24.92
CA ARG A 55 0.50 -13.66 24.47
C ARG A 55 0.41 -14.62 25.66
N PRO A 56 -0.44 -15.67 25.61
CA PRO A 56 -0.51 -16.66 26.66
C PRO A 56 0.84 -17.38 26.85
N ARG A 57 1.15 -17.75 28.07
CA ARG A 57 2.37 -18.55 28.38
C ARG A 57 2.21 -20.03 27.98
N THR A 58 0.98 -20.51 27.83
CA THR A 58 0.69 -21.88 27.49
C THR A 58 0.99 -22.15 26.01
N ARG A 59 1.81 -23.16 25.75
CA ARG A 59 2.20 -23.57 24.39
C ARG A 59 0.94 -23.94 23.58
N GLY A 60 0.78 -23.34 22.39
CA GLY A 60 -0.39 -23.57 21.50
C GLY A 60 -1.58 -22.65 21.71
N SER A 61 -1.58 -21.81 22.75
CA SER A 61 -2.65 -20.81 22.95
C SER A 61 -2.46 -19.61 22.02
N GLN A 62 -3.55 -19.15 21.40
CA GLN A 62 -3.52 -18.00 20.50
C GLN A 62 -3.44 -16.66 21.27
N PRO A 63 -2.75 -15.66 20.74
CA PRO A 63 -2.76 -14.31 21.28
C PRO A 63 -4.18 -13.73 21.22
N HIS A 64 -4.51 -12.85 22.18
CA HIS A 64 -5.81 -12.21 22.25
C HIS A 64 -5.69 -10.72 22.57
N TRP A 65 -6.74 -9.97 22.25
CA TRP A 65 -6.87 -8.57 22.59
C TRP A 65 -7.40 -8.43 24.01
N GLN A 66 -6.77 -7.56 24.79
CA GLN A 66 -7.18 -7.21 26.15
C GLN A 66 -7.29 -5.69 26.26
N ASP A 67 -8.37 -5.21 26.84
CA ASP A 67 -8.56 -3.78 27.09
C ASP A 67 -7.46 -3.24 28.01
N GLU A 68 -6.89 -2.10 27.63
CA GLU A 68 -5.91 -1.38 28.47
C GLU A 68 -6.67 -0.49 29.45
N THR A 69 -6.77 -0.94 30.69
CA THR A 69 -7.54 -0.25 31.74
C THR A 69 -6.94 1.09 32.15
N ARG A 70 -5.65 1.30 31.89
CA ARG A 70 -4.92 2.55 32.18
C ARG A 70 -4.49 3.24 30.88
N PHE A 71 -5.35 3.17 29.86
CA PHE A 71 -5.05 3.85 28.59
C PHE A 71 -4.87 5.35 28.83
N ASN A 72 -3.76 5.88 28.32
CA ASN A 72 -3.46 7.31 28.32
C ASN A 72 -2.92 7.69 26.94
N ILE A 73 -3.60 8.62 26.27
CA ILE A 73 -3.23 9.12 24.93
C ILE A 73 -1.81 9.70 24.90
N ASP A 74 -1.33 10.26 26.01
CA ASP A 74 0.02 10.85 26.10
C ASP A 74 1.13 9.81 25.93
N ASN A 75 0.86 8.53 26.20
CA ASN A 75 1.78 7.43 25.95
C ASN A 75 1.85 7.04 24.48
N HIS A 76 0.96 7.54 23.64
CA HIS A 76 0.83 7.21 22.23
C HIS A 76 1.07 8.39 21.29
N VAL A 77 1.27 9.60 21.84
CA VAL A 77 1.47 10.81 21.02
C VAL A 77 2.67 11.60 21.53
N SER A 78 3.75 11.53 20.79
CA SER A 78 4.99 12.28 21.06
C SER A 78 5.04 13.58 20.25
N HIS A 79 5.69 14.59 20.81
CA HIS A 79 5.98 15.85 20.13
C HIS A 79 7.49 16.00 20.01
N ILE A 80 7.99 16.08 18.78
CA ILE A 80 9.41 16.16 18.46
C ILE A 80 9.64 17.26 17.40
N ALA A 81 10.88 17.67 17.22
CA ALA A 81 11.25 18.66 16.20
C ALA A 81 12.37 18.10 15.32
N LEU A 82 12.34 18.47 14.03
CA LEU A 82 13.46 18.21 13.14
C LEU A 82 14.65 19.11 13.49
N PRO A 83 15.88 18.60 13.37
CA PRO A 83 17.06 19.46 13.44
C PRO A 83 17.07 20.44 12.27
N ALA A 84 17.67 21.60 12.46
CA ALA A 84 17.86 22.56 11.37
C ALA A 84 18.70 21.91 10.24
N PRO A 85 18.38 22.18 8.97
CA PRO A 85 17.43 23.17 8.43
C PRO A 85 15.97 22.66 8.35
N GLY A 86 15.63 21.45 8.78
CA GLY A 86 14.28 20.90 8.73
C GLY A 86 13.80 20.60 7.30
N ASP A 87 14.71 20.11 6.48
CA ASP A 87 14.50 19.79 5.06
C ASP A 87 13.97 18.36 4.83
N ASP A 88 13.72 18.05 3.56
CA ASP A 88 13.28 16.72 3.10
C ASP A 88 14.22 15.60 3.56
N ARG A 89 15.53 15.87 3.61
CA ARG A 89 16.53 14.87 3.99
C ARG A 89 16.38 14.52 5.47
N ALA A 90 16.32 15.54 6.34
CA ALA A 90 16.15 15.36 7.77
C ALA A 90 14.85 14.60 8.08
N LEU A 91 13.76 14.94 7.38
CA LEU A 91 12.49 14.23 7.54
C LEU A 91 12.57 12.77 7.09
N ARG A 92 13.18 12.47 5.94
CA ARG A 92 13.34 11.10 5.44
C ARG A 92 14.22 10.24 6.36
N GLU A 93 15.27 10.82 6.92
CA GLU A 93 16.14 10.16 7.90
C GLU A 93 15.34 9.80 9.15
N LEU A 94 14.58 10.74 9.72
CA LEU A 94 13.72 10.48 10.88
C LEU A 94 12.64 9.43 10.60
N VAL A 95 11.96 9.51 9.46
CA VAL A 95 10.96 8.50 9.05
C VAL A 95 11.60 7.13 8.94
N SER A 96 12.78 7.02 8.35
CA SER A 96 13.54 5.77 8.20
C SER A 96 13.94 5.17 9.55
N GLU A 97 14.38 6.01 10.50
CA GLU A 97 14.71 5.61 11.87
C GLU A 97 13.48 5.08 12.60
N LEU A 98 12.37 5.83 12.56
CA LEU A 98 11.12 5.43 13.21
C LEU A 98 10.51 4.17 12.58
N MET A 99 10.65 3.95 11.26
CA MET A 99 10.26 2.70 10.60
C MET A 99 11.12 1.51 11.03
N SER A 100 12.36 1.75 11.44
CA SER A 100 13.30 0.72 11.90
C SER A 100 13.19 0.45 13.40
N THR A 101 12.39 1.21 14.13
CA THR A 101 12.20 1.13 15.58
C THR A 101 10.92 0.36 15.90
N PRO A 102 10.96 -0.73 16.67
CA PRO A 102 9.75 -1.48 17.03
C PRO A 102 8.79 -0.66 17.90
N LEU A 103 7.51 -1.04 17.89
CA LEU A 103 6.51 -0.52 18.82
C LEU A 103 6.67 -1.18 20.20
N ASP A 104 6.26 -0.46 21.24
CA ASP A 104 6.19 -0.98 22.61
C ASP A 104 5.05 -2.00 22.73
N THR A 105 5.39 -3.28 22.87
CA THR A 105 4.42 -4.37 22.94
C THR A 105 3.66 -4.46 24.26
N THR A 106 4.04 -3.66 25.28
CA THR A 106 3.33 -3.59 26.55
C THR A 106 2.09 -2.71 26.49
N LYS A 107 1.91 -1.97 25.38
CA LYS A 107 0.84 -1.01 25.13
C LYS A 107 0.04 -1.39 23.89
N PRO A 108 -1.10 -0.72 23.59
CA PRO A 108 -1.71 -0.77 22.27
C PRO A 108 -0.70 -0.48 21.15
N LEU A 109 -0.70 -1.30 20.11
CA LEU A 109 0.38 -1.38 19.11
C LEU A 109 0.32 -0.25 18.07
N TRP A 110 0.34 0.99 18.51
CA TRP A 110 0.41 2.17 17.65
C TRP A 110 1.08 3.34 18.34
N HIS A 111 1.65 4.25 17.55
CA HIS A 111 2.24 5.50 18.04
C HIS A 111 2.16 6.58 16.99
N VAL A 112 1.91 7.83 17.41
CA VAL A 112 1.87 9.02 16.56
C VAL A 112 2.93 10.02 17.02
N HIS A 113 3.66 10.59 16.09
CA HIS A 113 4.60 11.67 16.33
C HIS A 113 4.10 12.94 15.64
N LEU A 114 3.95 14.03 16.36
CA LEU A 114 3.87 15.36 15.80
C LEU A 114 5.29 15.88 15.67
N ILE A 115 5.70 16.19 14.47
CA ILE A 115 7.07 16.60 14.12
C ILE A 115 7.00 18.05 13.64
N ASP A 116 7.62 18.97 14.37
CA ASP A 116 7.73 20.38 13.99
C ASP A 116 9.03 20.68 13.23
N GLY A 117 9.05 21.79 12.53
CA GLY A 117 10.26 22.29 11.88
C GLY A 117 10.44 21.82 10.44
N TYR A 118 9.47 21.17 9.84
CA TYR A 118 9.50 20.83 8.41
C TYR A 118 8.84 21.91 7.57
N GLY A 119 9.60 22.61 6.71
CA GLY A 119 9.07 23.61 5.79
C GLY A 119 8.24 24.73 6.45
N GLY A 120 8.48 25.02 7.75
CA GLY A 120 7.69 25.97 8.53
C GLY A 120 6.37 25.41 9.09
N GLY A 121 6.00 24.18 8.74
CA GLY A 121 4.82 23.46 9.22
C GLY A 121 5.13 22.33 10.19
N SER A 122 4.16 21.44 10.33
CA SER A 122 4.29 20.19 11.10
C SER A 122 4.01 18.98 10.21
N VAL A 123 4.56 17.85 10.61
CA VAL A 123 4.29 16.54 10.01
C VAL A 123 3.71 15.63 11.10
N VAL A 124 2.64 14.90 10.77
CA VAL A 124 2.13 13.83 11.62
C VAL A 124 2.60 12.50 11.06
N LEU A 125 3.41 11.77 11.83
CA LEU A 125 3.86 10.43 11.48
C LEU A 125 3.14 9.43 12.38
N ALA A 126 2.39 8.50 11.78
CA ALA A 126 1.69 7.43 12.47
C ALA A 126 2.34 6.08 12.17
N ARG A 127 2.57 5.28 13.23
CA ARG A 127 3.03 3.90 13.13
C ARG A 127 1.97 3.01 13.77
N ILE A 128 1.47 2.05 13.03
CA ILE A 128 0.37 1.18 13.46
C ILE A 128 0.73 -0.25 13.07
N HIS A 129 0.71 -1.17 14.04
CA HIS A 129 0.98 -2.58 13.75
C HIS A 129 -0.13 -3.19 12.89
N HIS A 130 0.25 -3.97 11.88
CA HIS A 130 -0.68 -4.52 10.90
C HIS A 130 -1.70 -5.51 11.50
N SER A 131 -1.45 -6.07 12.69
CA SER A 131 -2.45 -6.88 13.40
C SER A 131 -3.69 -6.09 13.81
N ILE A 132 -3.61 -4.75 13.95
CA ILE A 132 -4.77 -3.90 14.28
C ILE A 132 -5.76 -3.87 13.12
N ALA A 133 -5.28 -3.63 11.90
CA ALA A 133 -6.13 -3.53 10.73
C ALA A 133 -5.32 -3.63 9.43
N ASP A 134 -6.00 -4.02 8.34
CA ASP A 134 -5.44 -3.98 6.99
C ASP A 134 -5.39 -2.55 6.42
N GLY A 135 -4.72 -2.42 5.28
CA GLY A 135 -4.50 -1.12 4.64
C GLY A 135 -5.79 -0.33 4.38
N ILE A 136 -6.88 -0.98 3.96
CA ILE A 136 -8.17 -0.31 3.70
C ILE A 136 -8.84 0.15 4.98
N ALA A 137 -8.84 -0.69 6.02
CA ALA A 137 -9.36 -0.29 7.32
C ALA A 137 -8.54 0.86 7.92
N LEU A 138 -7.20 0.84 7.76
CA LEU A 138 -6.33 1.95 8.21
C LEU A 138 -6.56 3.25 7.42
N VAL A 139 -6.76 3.18 6.11
CA VAL A 139 -7.16 4.38 5.33
C VAL A 139 -8.45 4.98 5.88
N ARG A 140 -9.44 4.17 6.25
CA ARG A 140 -10.68 4.66 6.86
C ARG A 140 -10.46 5.28 8.23
N VAL A 141 -9.65 4.65 9.08
CA VAL A 141 -9.25 5.27 10.35
C VAL A 141 -8.61 6.62 10.08
N MET A 142 -7.66 6.71 9.16
CA MET A 142 -7.01 7.97 8.78
C MET A 142 -8.02 9.02 8.27
N LEU A 143 -8.96 8.64 7.41
CA LEU A 143 -10.02 9.52 6.94
C LEU A 143 -10.93 9.98 8.07
N SER A 144 -11.21 9.10 9.05
CA SER A 144 -12.01 9.45 10.23
C SER A 144 -11.32 10.47 11.14
N LEU A 145 -9.99 10.54 11.08
CA LEU A 145 -9.21 11.54 11.81
C LEU A 145 -9.20 12.92 11.12
N THR A 146 -9.61 13.00 9.86
CA THR A 146 -9.55 14.23 9.05
C THR A 146 -10.91 14.90 8.93
N ASP A 147 -10.90 16.16 8.58
CA ASP A 147 -12.07 17.03 8.38
C ASP A 147 -12.11 17.58 6.96
N ALA A 148 -13.30 17.92 6.48
CA ALA A 148 -13.48 18.62 5.20
C ALA A 148 -13.19 20.13 5.30
N THR A 149 -13.15 20.69 6.50
CA THR A 149 -12.89 22.12 6.76
C THR A 149 -11.93 22.33 7.93
N PRO A 150 -11.19 23.45 7.96
CA PRO A 150 -10.22 23.72 9.03
C PRO A 150 -10.88 24.04 10.39
N THR A 151 -12.14 24.46 10.38
CA THR A 151 -12.90 24.90 11.56
C THR A 151 -13.74 23.79 12.20
N ALA A 152 -13.73 22.59 11.63
CA ALA A 152 -14.47 21.46 12.19
C ALA A 152 -14.02 21.19 13.64
N ARG A 153 -14.99 21.03 14.54
CA ARG A 153 -14.71 20.65 15.92
C ARG A 153 -14.54 19.12 16.01
N PRO A 154 -13.58 18.64 16.81
CA PRO A 154 -13.46 17.21 17.06
C PRO A 154 -14.76 16.65 17.67
N ALA A 155 -15.60 16.07 16.85
CA ALA A 155 -16.80 15.37 17.29
C ALA A 155 -16.48 13.88 17.47
N ARG A 156 -17.13 13.20 18.43
CA ARG A 156 -17.13 11.74 18.44
C ARG A 156 -17.83 11.26 17.18
N LEU A 157 -17.21 10.38 16.44
CA LEU A 157 -17.88 9.67 15.36
C LEU A 157 -19.00 8.84 16.02
N ARG A 158 -20.26 9.26 15.86
CA ARG A 158 -21.38 8.35 16.12
C ARG A 158 -21.24 7.20 15.13
N GLY A 159 -21.36 5.96 15.62
CA GLY A 159 -21.30 4.74 14.81
C GLY A 159 -22.41 4.63 13.75
N ASP A 160 -22.98 5.75 13.33
CA ASP A 160 -24.05 5.83 12.35
C ASP A 160 -23.50 5.80 10.93
N LYS A 161 -24.14 4.99 10.13
CA LYS A 161 -23.84 4.60 8.73
C LYS A 161 -23.78 5.76 7.73
N THR A 162 -24.12 6.99 8.12
CA THR A 162 -24.37 8.09 7.19
C THR A 162 -23.21 9.03 6.92
N THR A 163 -22.23 9.15 7.82
CA THR A 163 -21.14 10.14 7.65
C THR A 163 -19.96 9.59 6.85
N SER A 164 -19.82 8.27 6.77
CA SER A 164 -18.73 7.62 6.00
C SER A 164 -19.13 7.28 4.55
N ALA A 165 -20.42 7.28 4.20
CA ALA A 165 -20.90 6.92 2.86
C ALA A 165 -20.37 7.90 1.82
N GLY A 166 -20.52 9.21 2.01
CA GLY A 166 -20.06 10.22 1.05
C GLY A 166 -18.53 10.34 0.92
N LEU A 167 -17.77 9.98 1.99
CA LEU A 167 -16.30 9.97 1.95
C LEU A 167 -15.73 8.73 1.26
N LEU A 168 -16.53 7.70 1.00
CA LEU A 168 -16.10 6.42 0.42
C LEU A 168 -16.59 6.20 -1.01
N ASP A 169 -17.45 7.07 -1.54
CA ASP A 169 -17.96 7.00 -2.91
C ASP A 169 -16.85 7.10 -3.98
N TRP A 170 -15.65 7.52 -3.57
CA TRP A 170 -14.48 7.54 -4.44
C TRP A 170 -13.73 6.19 -4.52
N LEU A 171 -14.00 5.22 -3.63
CA LEU A 171 -13.42 3.87 -3.75
C LEU A 171 -13.96 3.21 -5.02
N PRO A 172 -13.12 2.84 -5.99
CA PRO A 172 -13.60 2.29 -7.25
C PRO A 172 -14.45 1.04 -7.03
N ALA A 173 -15.57 0.94 -7.73
CA ALA A 173 -16.40 -0.28 -7.80
C ALA A 173 -15.61 -1.54 -8.24
N ALA A 174 -14.38 -1.38 -8.74
CA ALA A 174 -13.45 -2.46 -9.05
C ALA A 174 -13.02 -3.28 -7.82
N VAL A 175 -13.02 -2.67 -6.62
CA VAL A 175 -12.76 -3.39 -5.36
C VAL A 175 -13.97 -4.30 -5.01
N GLY A 176 -15.19 -3.92 -5.41
CA GLY A 176 -16.42 -4.68 -5.11
C GLY A 176 -16.66 -5.91 -5.97
N ARG A 177 -16.07 -6.01 -7.16
CA ARG A 177 -16.37 -7.12 -8.09
C ARG A 177 -15.72 -8.46 -7.73
N GLY A 178 -14.58 -8.45 -7.03
CA GLY A 178 -13.98 -9.69 -6.49
C GLY A 178 -14.78 -10.29 -5.33
N ILE A 179 -15.57 -9.47 -4.64
CA ILE A 179 -16.36 -9.82 -3.46
C ILE A 179 -17.66 -10.53 -3.85
N ALA A 180 -18.29 -10.12 -4.96
CA ALA A 180 -19.57 -10.67 -5.42
C ALA A 180 -19.53 -12.19 -5.72
N VAL A 181 -18.33 -12.74 -5.95
CA VAL A 181 -18.14 -14.19 -6.13
C VAL A 181 -18.10 -14.90 -4.77
N GLY A 182 -17.50 -14.30 -3.73
CA GLY A 182 -17.42 -14.88 -2.38
C GLY A 182 -18.76 -14.91 -1.64
N GLU A 183 -19.55 -13.81 -1.72
CA GLU A 183 -20.86 -13.72 -1.05
C GLU A 183 -21.90 -14.67 -1.65
N ARG A 184 -21.91 -14.84 -2.97
CA ARG A 184 -22.82 -15.81 -3.64
C ARG A 184 -22.55 -17.26 -3.24
N LEU A 185 -21.39 -17.56 -2.68
CA LEU A 185 -20.99 -18.90 -2.25
C LEU A 185 -21.39 -19.19 -0.81
N LEU A 186 -21.49 -18.17 0.04
CA LEU A 186 -21.84 -18.35 1.47
C LEU A 186 -23.35 -18.45 1.71
N ASP A 187 -24.16 -17.89 0.81
CA ASP A 187 -25.62 -17.78 0.99
C ASP A 187 -26.44 -18.96 0.43
N ASN A 188 -25.83 -19.98 -0.21
CA ASN A 188 -26.58 -21.05 -0.84
C ASN A 188 -25.97 -22.45 -0.63
N PRO A 189 -26.27 -23.15 0.48
CA PRO A 189 -25.68 -24.45 0.80
C PRO A 189 -26.12 -25.61 -0.14
N GLY A 190 -27.05 -25.38 -1.08
CA GLY A 190 -27.53 -26.40 -2.01
C GLY A 190 -26.62 -26.74 -3.20
N LYS A 191 -25.49 -26.07 -3.36
CA LYS A 191 -24.61 -26.21 -4.54
C LYS A 191 -23.31 -26.98 -4.23
N VAL A 192 -23.42 -28.21 -3.73
CA VAL A 192 -22.26 -29.08 -3.45
C VAL A 192 -21.31 -29.23 -4.65
N ALA A 193 -21.85 -29.24 -5.88
CA ALA A 193 -21.04 -29.32 -7.10
C ALA A 193 -20.20 -28.05 -7.34
N ASP A 194 -20.72 -26.87 -7.00
CA ASP A 194 -19.98 -25.60 -7.12
C ASP A 194 -18.88 -25.53 -6.05
N TYR A 195 -19.11 -26.06 -4.84
CA TYR A 195 -18.08 -26.18 -3.80
C TYR A 195 -16.97 -27.17 -4.18
N ALA A 196 -17.32 -28.31 -4.78
CA ALA A 196 -16.33 -29.28 -5.26
C ALA A 196 -15.47 -28.68 -6.39
N ARG A 197 -16.10 -27.96 -7.31
CA ARG A 197 -15.41 -27.26 -8.42
C ARG A 197 -14.52 -26.14 -7.90
N LEU A 198 -14.99 -25.36 -6.94
CA LEU A 198 -14.20 -24.30 -6.29
C LEU A 198 -13.03 -24.89 -5.50
N GLY A 199 -13.24 -26.01 -4.82
CA GLY A 199 -12.19 -26.75 -4.12
C GLY A 199 -11.13 -27.30 -5.08
N ALA A 200 -11.52 -27.85 -6.22
CA ALA A 200 -10.60 -28.36 -7.25
C ALA A 200 -9.83 -27.20 -7.92
N GLU A 201 -10.51 -26.10 -8.24
CA GLU A 201 -9.86 -24.91 -8.80
C GLU A 201 -8.93 -24.25 -7.78
N GLY A 202 -9.33 -24.18 -6.52
CA GLY A 202 -8.49 -23.71 -5.41
C GLY A 202 -7.24 -24.57 -5.22
N ALA A 203 -7.38 -25.89 -5.23
CA ALA A 203 -6.27 -26.82 -5.13
C ALA A 203 -5.31 -26.71 -6.34
N PHE A 204 -5.86 -26.57 -7.55
CA PHE A 204 -5.07 -26.36 -8.75
C PHE A 204 -4.27 -25.03 -8.68
N ARG A 205 -4.91 -23.94 -8.23
CA ARG A 205 -4.27 -22.64 -8.06
C ARG A 205 -3.22 -22.66 -6.98
N LEU A 206 -3.50 -23.31 -5.85
CA LEU A 206 -2.52 -23.53 -4.79
C LEU A 206 -1.32 -24.32 -5.31
N GLY A 207 -1.56 -25.41 -6.05
CA GLY A 207 -0.51 -26.19 -6.71
C GLY A 207 0.34 -25.33 -7.64
N ARG A 208 -0.28 -24.48 -8.44
CA ARG A 208 0.43 -23.50 -9.30
C ARG A 208 1.28 -22.51 -8.50
N LEU A 209 0.73 -22.00 -7.40
CA LEU A 209 1.44 -21.07 -6.51
C LEU A 209 2.67 -21.74 -5.86
N ILE A 210 2.51 -23.00 -5.45
CA ILE A 210 3.60 -23.81 -4.92
C ILE A 210 4.66 -24.11 -6.00
N ALA A 211 4.21 -24.42 -7.22
CA ALA A 211 5.11 -24.73 -8.35
C ALA A 211 5.83 -23.52 -8.95
N LEU A 212 5.41 -22.27 -8.61
CA LEU A 212 6.14 -21.08 -9.06
C LEU A 212 7.62 -21.19 -8.66
N PRO A 213 8.58 -20.94 -9.57
CA PRO A 213 9.98 -20.87 -9.21
C PRO A 213 10.24 -19.67 -8.29
N PRO A 214 11.29 -19.67 -7.48
CA PRO A 214 11.74 -18.47 -6.78
C PRO A 214 11.98 -17.33 -7.75
N ASP A 215 11.80 -16.09 -7.29
CA ASP A 215 12.17 -14.91 -8.06
C ASP A 215 13.66 -14.84 -8.30
N PRO A 216 14.10 -14.31 -9.46
CA PRO A 216 15.51 -14.15 -9.78
C PRO A 216 16.21 -13.29 -8.71
N LYS A 217 17.49 -13.62 -8.45
CA LYS A 217 18.32 -12.80 -7.58
C LYS A 217 18.63 -11.48 -8.28
N THR A 218 18.28 -10.39 -7.65
CA THR A 218 18.62 -9.01 -8.04
C THR A 218 19.09 -8.27 -6.80
N VAL A 219 19.58 -7.04 -6.94
CA VAL A 219 19.94 -6.19 -5.78
C VAL A 219 18.80 -5.96 -4.79
N PHE A 220 17.54 -6.19 -5.21
CA PHE A 220 16.37 -6.03 -4.34
C PHE A 220 16.15 -7.22 -3.39
N LYS A 221 16.91 -8.31 -3.53
CA LYS A 221 16.66 -9.58 -2.83
C LYS A 221 17.93 -10.14 -2.20
N GLY A 222 17.94 -10.25 -0.88
CA GLY A 222 19.07 -10.73 -0.11
C GLY A 222 18.73 -10.90 1.37
N GLU A 223 19.75 -10.96 2.21
CA GLU A 223 19.59 -10.94 3.66
C GLU A 223 19.18 -9.55 4.13
N LEU A 224 18.21 -9.51 5.04
CA LEU A 224 17.66 -8.25 5.56
C LEU A 224 18.43 -7.80 6.81
N GLY A 225 18.77 -6.53 6.83
CA GLY A 225 19.20 -5.81 8.02
C GLY A 225 18.04 -5.21 8.82
N ARG A 226 18.36 -4.59 9.95
CA ARG A 226 17.35 -3.89 10.78
C ARG A 226 16.98 -2.51 10.24
N ARG A 227 17.93 -1.82 9.60
CA ARG A 227 17.72 -0.45 9.12
C ARG A 227 16.97 -0.44 7.80
N LYS A 228 15.91 0.37 7.77
CA LYS A 228 15.11 0.62 6.59
C LYS A 228 15.32 2.06 6.11
N ARG A 229 15.16 2.26 4.82
CA ARG A 229 15.14 3.59 4.21
C ARG A 229 13.77 3.83 3.61
N ALA A 230 13.17 4.98 3.94
CA ALA A 230 11.88 5.41 3.41
C ALA A 230 12.02 6.72 2.66
N VAL A 231 11.58 6.72 1.41
CA VAL A 231 11.61 7.90 0.54
C VAL A 231 10.30 8.01 -0.23
N TRP A 232 10.02 9.19 -0.76
CA TRP A 232 8.83 9.45 -1.56
C TRP A 232 9.09 10.51 -2.63
N SER A 233 8.26 10.49 -3.69
CA SER A 233 8.29 11.47 -4.76
C SER A 233 7.53 12.73 -4.40
N SER A 234 7.84 13.84 -5.10
CA SER A 234 6.87 14.92 -5.21
C SER A 234 5.61 14.45 -5.93
N PRO A 235 4.43 15.09 -5.70
CA PRO A 235 3.20 14.74 -6.38
C PRO A 235 3.32 14.93 -7.90
N LEU A 236 2.87 13.94 -8.68
CA LEU A 236 2.71 14.01 -10.12
C LEU A 236 1.23 14.15 -10.47
N PRO A 237 0.85 14.89 -11.54
CA PRO A 237 -0.55 15.13 -11.86
C PRO A 237 -1.31 13.84 -12.20
N LEU A 238 -2.39 13.54 -11.46
CA LEU A 238 -3.24 12.37 -11.69
C LEU A 238 -3.88 12.38 -13.09
N ASP A 239 -4.21 13.56 -13.60
CA ASP A 239 -4.84 13.69 -14.91
C ASP A 239 -3.91 13.31 -16.06
N ASP A 240 -2.62 13.48 -15.91
CA ASP A 240 -1.65 12.97 -16.87
C ASP A 240 -1.60 11.43 -16.89
N PHE A 241 -1.75 10.75 -15.73
CA PHE A 241 -1.89 9.30 -15.69
C PHE A 241 -3.18 8.83 -16.36
N LYS A 242 -4.30 9.56 -16.19
CA LYS A 242 -5.56 9.29 -16.90
C LYS A 242 -5.40 9.46 -18.43
N LEU A 243 -4.69 10.51 -18.84
CA LEU A 243 -4.40 10.78 -20.26
C LEU A 243 -3.60 9.63 -20.86
N ILE A 244 -2.53 9.17 -20.19
CA ILE A 244 -1.76 8.00 -20.64
C ILE A 244 -2.65 6.76 -20.71
N GLY A 245 -3.44 6.50 -19.68
CA GLY A 245 -4.38 5.37 -19.65
C GLY A 245 -5.34 5.39 -20.84
N LYS A 246 -5.97 6.55 -21.12
CA LYS A 246 -6.88 6.73 -22.26
C LYS A 246 -6.18 6.48 -23.59
N ALA A 247 -4.95 6.98 -23.77
CA ALA A 247 -4.19 6.83 -25.01
C ALA A 247 -3.88 5.35 -25.34
N PHE A 248 -3.71 4.49 -24.33
CA PHE A 248 -3.33 3.09 -24.53
C PHE A 248 -4.42 2.07 -24.13
N GLY A 249 -5.63 2.52 -23.77
CA GLY A 249 -6.71 1.64 -23.32
C GLY A 249 -6.40 0.94 -21.98
N ALA A 250 -5.63 1.59 -21.11
CA ALA A 250 -5.19 1.08 -19.82
C ALA A 250 -5.85 1.85 -18.66
N THR A 251 -5.99 1.22 -17.50
CA THR A 251 -6.44 1.90 -16.29
C THR A 251 -5.31 2.75 -15.69
N VAL A 252 -5.66 3.70 -14.84
CA VAL A 252 -4.66 4.47 -14.08
C VAL A 252 -3.75 3.53 -13.29
N ASN A 253 -4.31 2.48 -12.68
CA ASN A 253 -3.52 1.49 -11.95
C ASN A 253 -2.49 0.78 -12.83
N ASP A 254 -2.87 0.38 -14.05
CA ASP A 254 -1.93 -0.24 -14.99
C ASP A 254 -0.78 0.70 -15.35
N VAL A 255 -1.08 1.99 -15.55
CA VAL A 255 -0.06 3.02 -15.85
C VAL A 255 0.88 3.23 -14.66
N LEU A 256 0.34 3.31 -13.45
CA LEU A 256 1.12 3.49 -12.22
C LEU A 256 2.10 2.32 -12.00
N VAL A 257 1.60 1.10 -12.12
CA VAL A 257 2.43 -0.12 -11.97
C VAL A 257 3.48 -0.21 -13.09
N ALA A 258 3.11 0.09 -14.32
CA ALA A 258 4.06 0.10 -15.44
C ALA A 258 5.16 1.15 -15.26
N THR A 259 4.82 2.32 -14.74
CA THR A 259 5.78 3.38 -14.41
C THR A 259 6.73 2.95 -13.29
N ALA A 260 6.20 2.33 -12.22
CA ALA A 260 7.02 1.79 -11.13
C ALA A 260 7.94 0.67 -11.62
N THR A 261 7.43 -0.23 -12.48
CA THR A 261 8.26 -1.29 -13.12
C THR A 261 9.40 -0.69 -13.95
N GLY A 262 9.12 0.37 -14.71
CA GLY A 262 10.14 1.08 -15.48
C GLY A 262 11.18 1.78 -14.60
N ALA A 263 10.75 2.31 -13.45
CA ALA A 263 11.65 2.90 -12.47
C ALA A 263 12.63 1.87 -11.90
N LEU A 264 12.14 0.69 -11.53
CA LEU A 264 12.99 -0.43 -11.07
C LEU A 264 13.98 -0.86 -12.15
N ARG A 265 13.52 -0.97 -13.42
CA ARG A 265 14.42 -1.25 -14.53
C ARG A 265 15.54 -0.23 -14.64
N ARG A 266 15.22 1.08 -14.67
CA ARG A 266 16.21 2.16 -14.77
C ARG A 266 17.20 2.13 -13.60
N TYR A 267 16.72 1.79 -12.41
CA TYR A 267 17.56 1.64 -11.24
C TYR A 267 18.59 0.51 -11.42
N LEU A 268 18.16 -0.68 -11.89
CA LEU A 268 19.06 -1.81 -12.16
C LEU A 268 20.07 -1.48 -13.26
N GLU A 269 19.63 -0.85 -14.35
CA GLU A 269 20.53 -0.42 -15.45
C GLU A 269 21.60 0.58 -14.96
N LYS A 270 21.21 1.54 -14.12
CA LYS A 270 22.13 2.52 -13.52
C LYS A 270 23.19 1.84 -12.63
N ARG A 271 22.85 0.70 -12.04
CA ARG A 271 23.76 -0.14 -11.27
C ARG A 271 24.51 -1.18 -12.12
N LYS A 272 24.34 -1.15 -13.44
CA LYS A 272 24.93 -2.09 -14.40
C LYS A 272 24.51 -3.55 -14.15
N GLU A 273 23.32 -3.76 -13.56
CA GLU A 273 22.75 -5.09 -13.38
C GLU A 273 22.12 -5.60 -14.69
N PRO A 274 22.22 -6.89 -14.98
CA PRO A 274 21.56 -7.47 -16.16
C PRO A 274 20.03 -7.32 -16.03
N THR A 275 19.40 -6.73 -17.03
CA THR A 275 17.93 -6.57 -17.05
C THR A 275 17.26 -7.40 -18.15
N ALA A 276 18.00 -7.83 -19.18
CA ALA A 276 17.47 -8.58 -20.31
C ALA A 276 16.78 -9.88 -19.85
N GLY A 277 15.52 -10.07 -20.21
CA GLY A 277 14.73 -11.24 -19.84
C GLY A 277 14.31 -11.29 -18.35
N VAL A 278 14.70 -10.33 -17.52
CA VAL A 278 14.40 -10.32 -16.09
C VAL A 278 12.94 -9.93 -15.88
N SER A 279 12.24 -10.75 -15.11
CA SER A 279 10.94 -10.44 -14.52
C SER A 279 10.99 -10.73 -13.03
N ILE A 280 10.50 -9.83 -12.21
CA ILE A 280 10.33 -10.02 -10.76
C ILE A 280 8.86 -10.02 -10.41
N ARG A 281 8.50 -10.53 -9.25
CA ARG A 281 7.12 -10.49 -8.78
C ARG A 281 6.96 -9.56 -7.59
N ALA A 282 5.85 -8.82 -7.62
CA ALA A 282 5.38 -8.06 -6.48
C ALA A 282 4.21 -8.79 -5.83
N SER A 283 4.24 -8.89 -4.50
CA SER A 283 3.09 -9.28 -3.70
C SER A 283 2.14 -8.08 -3.60
N VAL A 284 0.92 -8.23 -4.09
CA VAL A 284 -0.10 -7.16 -4.13
C VAL A 284 -1.27 -7.55 -3.23
N PRO A 285 -1.60 -6.76 -2.21
CA PRO A 285 -2.77 -7.01 -1.38
C PRO A 285 -4.05 -6.69 -2.15
N VAL A 286 -5.01 -7.62 -2.12
CA VAL A 286 -6.34 -7.49 -2.70
C VAL A 286 -7.38 -7.55 -1.59
N ASN A 287 -8.19 -6.50 -1.45
CA ASN A 287 -9.23 -6.46 -0.43
C ASN A 287 -10.31 -7.51 -0.72
N LEU A 288 -10.66 -8.30 0.31
CA LEU A 288 -11.72 -9.31 0.28
C LEU A 288 -12.90 -8.92 1.18
N ARG A 289 -12.85 -7.78 1.85
CA ARG A 289 -13.89 -7.34 2.78
C ARG A 289 -15.07 -6.75 2.02
N PRO A 290 -16.30 -7.23 2.33
CA PRO A 290 -17.52 -6.63 1.83
C PRO A 290 -17.65 -5.15 2.18
N LEU A 291 -18.26 -4.34 1.30
CA LEU A 291 -18.35 -2.88 1.47
C LEU A 291 -19.17 -2.49 2.71
N ASP A 292 -20.20 -3.26 3.05
CA ASP A 292 -21.02 -3.08 4.25
C ASP A 292 -20.27 -3.34 5.55
N GLN A 293 -19.26 -4.24 5.52
CA GLN A 293 -18.41 -4.58 6.67
C GLN A 293 -17.11 -3.77 6.73
N ALA A 294 -16.96 -2.84 5.85
CA ALA A 294 -15.74 -2.07 5.75
C ALA A 294 -15.45 -1.21 7.00
N HIS A 295 -16.42 -1.00 7.90
CA HIS A 295 -16.23 -0.33 9.20
C HIS A 295 -15.53 -1.21 10.26
N LYS A 296 -15.46 -2.52 10.04
CA LYS A 296 -14.79 -3.44 10.98
C LYS A 296 -13.28 -3.35 10.83
N LEU A 297 -12.56 -3.29 11.95
CA LEU A 297 -11.11 -3.47 11.98
C LEU A 297 -10.73 -4.94 11.75
N GLY A 298 -9.45 -5.21 11.52
CA GLY A 298 -8.91 -6.54 11.29
C GLY A 298 -8.42 -6.71 9.86
N ASN A 299 -7.90 -7.88 9.57
CA ASN A 299 -7.31 -8.21 8.29
C ASN A 299 -8.25 -9.10 7.47
N SER A 300 -8.69 -8.59 6.31
CA SER A 300 -9.55 -9.30 5.37
C SER A 300 -9.09 -9.03 3.94
N PHE A 301 -7.91 -9.53 3.58
CA PHE A 301 -7.34 -9.39 2.25
C PHE A 301 -6.56 -10.64 1.87
N GLY A 302 -6.46 -10.91 0.57
CA GLY A 302 -5.58 -11.92 -0.01
C GLY A 302 -4.36 -11.26 -0.65
N LEU A 303 -3.34 -12.06 -0.90
CA LEU A 303 -2.13 -11.64 -1.62
C LEU A 303 -2.12 -12.29 -2.99
N VAL A 304 -1.84 -11.51 -4.04
CA VAL A 304 -1.60 -12.05 -5.38
C VAL A 304 -0.19 -11.68 -5.84
N PHE A 305 0.39 -12.51 -6.69
CA PHE A 305 1.71 -12.24 -7.27
C PHE A 305 1.57 -11.62 -8.65
N LEU A 306 1.94 -10.35 -8.77
CA LEU A 306 1.95 -9.60 -10.01
C LEU A 306 3.34 -9.63 -10.63
N THR A 307 3.45 -10.12 -11.85
CA THR A 307 4.71 -10.13 -12.60
C THR A 307 5.05 -8.74 -13.11
N LEU A 308 6.23 -8.25 -12.78
CA LEU A 308 6.80 -6.99 -13.22
C LEU A 308 7.88 -7.25 -14.27
N PRO A 309 7.63 -7.01 -15.57
CA PRO A 309 8.55 -7.33 -16.66
C PRO A 309 9.68 -6.30 -16.76
N ILE A 310 10.66 -6.41 -15.87
CA ILE A 310 11.83 -5.53 -15.81
C ILE A 310 12.60 -5.53 -17.13
N GLY A 311 12.67 -6.69 -17.82
CA GLY A 311 13.38 -6.86 -19.08
C GLY A 311 12.80 -6.08 -20.27
N LEU A 312 11.55 -5.62 -20.21
CA LEU A 312 10.93 -4.87 -21.30
C LEU A 312 11.43 -3.42 -21.34
N VAL A 313 12.21 -3.08 -22.36
CA VAL A 313 12.78 -1.73 -22.56
C VAL A 313 11.71 -0.73 -22.94
N ASP A 314 10.87 -1.08 -23.92
CA ASP A 314 9.83 -0.20 -24.44
C ASP A 314 8.72 0.04 -23.41
N PRO A 315 8.45 1.29 -23.00
CA PRO A 315 7.49 1.61 -21.95
C PRO A 315 6.04 1.25 -22.33
N VAL A 316 5.70 1.28 -23.63
CA VAL A 316 4.35 0.93 -24.09
C VAL A 316 4.14 -0.58 -24.09
N ARG A 317 5.16 -1.35 -24.52
CA ARG A 317 5.12 -2.82 -24.41
C ARG A 317 5.02 -3.25 -22.96
N ARG A 318 5.75 -2.60 -22.06
CA ARG A 318 5.70 -2.84 -20.62
C ARG A 318 4.31 -2.54 -20.06
N LEU A 319 3.70 -1.41 -20.42
CA LEU A 319 2.33 -1.06 -20.03
C LEU A 319 1.30 -2.10 -20.49
N ARG A 320 1.40 -2.56 -21.75
CA ARG A 320 0.50 -3.61 -22.30
C ARG A 320 0.67 -4.94 -21.56
N SER A 321 1.91 -5.32 -21.25
CA SER A 321 2.20 -6.53 -20.48
C SER A 321 1.60 -6.47 -19.08
N ILE A 322 1.81 -5.36 -18.38
CA ILE A 322 1.21 -5.13 -17.03
C ILE A 322 -0.31 -5.17 -17.11
N LYS A 323 -0.92 -4.47 -18.08
CA LYS A 323 -2.38 -4.49 -18.26
C LYS A 323 -2.91 -5.90 -18.42
N LYS A 324 -2.29 -6.71 -19.28
CA LYS A 324 -2.69 -8.10 -19.48
C LYS A 324 -2.64 -8.90 -18.18
N GLU A 325 -1.53 -8.83 -17.47
CA GLU A 325 -1.33 -9.51 -16.19
C GLU A 325 -2.38 -9.06 -15.14
N MET A 326 -2.63 -7.77 -15.04
CA MET A 326 -3.65 -7.21 -14.13
C MET A 326 -5.06 -7.68 -14.48
N ASP A 327 -5.40 -7.76 -15.78
CA ASP A 327 -6.70 -8.23 -16.24
C ASP A 327 -6.88 -9.74 -15.97
N ASP A 328 -5.81 -10.53 -16.09
CA ASP A 328 -5.80 -11.95 -15.76
C ASP A 328 -5.95 -12.18 -14.24
N LEU A 329 -5.25 -11.41 -13.41
CA LEU A 329 -5.37 -11.47 -11.95
C LEU A 329 -6.77 -11.09 -11.44
N LYS A 330 -7.42 -10.07 -12.02
CA LYS A 330 -8.79 -9.68 -11.64
C LYS A 330 -9.83 -10.77 -11.88
N ARG A 331 -9.57 -11.71 -12.79
CA ARG A 331 -10.42 -12.85 -13.10
C ARG A 331 -10.06 -14.11 -12.30
N SER A 332 -8.97 -14.07 -11.57
CA SER A 332 -8.43 -15.21 -10.83
C SER A 332 -8.97 -15.27 -9.40
N PRO A 333 -9.29 -16.45 -8.85
CA PRO A 333 -9.61 -16.65 -7.43
C PRO A 333 -8.37 -16.65 -6.53
N GLU A 334 -7.19 -16.30 -7.04
CA GLU A 334 -5.90 -16.39 -6.34
C GLU A 334 -5.90 -15.65 -4.98
N ALA A 335 -6.54 -14.48 -4.91
CA ALA A 335 -6.64 -13.71 -3.67
C ALA A 335 -7.40 -14.47 -2.57
N LEU A 336 -8.48 -15.20 -2.92
CA LEU A 336 -9.24 -16.02 -1.99
C LEU A 336 -8.42 -17.22 -1.49
N VAL A 337 -7.71 -17.88 -2.40
CA VAL A 337 -6.81 -19.00 -2.06
C VAL A 337 -5.71 -18.54 -1.11
N ALA A 338 -5.07 -17.40 -1.40
CA ALA A 338 -4.02 -16.84 -0.55
C ALA A 338 -4.54 -16.42 0.83
N TYR A 339 -5.76 -15.88 0.91
CA TYR A 339 -6.41 -15.60 2.20
C TYR A 339 -6.65 -16.85 3.02
N GLY A 340 -7.12 -17.94 2.38
CA GLY A 340 -7.27 -19.25 3.02
C GLY A 340 -5.95 -19.77 3.58
N VAL A 341 -4.86 -19.64 2.82
CA VAL A 341 -3.50 -20.01 3.27
C VAL A 341 -3.06 -19.17 4.49
N LEU A 342 -3.26 -17.84 4.46
CA LEU A 342 -2.96 -16.97 5.60
C LEU A 342 -3.75 -17.35 6.86
N ASN A 343 -5.02 -17.73 6.71
CA ASN A 343 -5.87 -18.20 7.81
C ASN A 343 -5.32 -19.50 8.43
N LEU A 344 -4.93 -20.46 7.59
CA LEU A 344 -4.32 -21.71 8.06
C LEU A 344 -2.96 -21.46 8.73
N MET A 345 -2.14 -20.58 8.17
CA MET A 345 -0.85 -20.21 8.77
C MET A 345 -1.03 -19.62 10.17
N GLY A 346 -2.01 -18.74 10.37
CA GLY A 346 -2.26 -18.13 11.68
C GLY A 346 -2.81 -19.10 12.74
N MET A 347 -3.22 -20.31 12.35
CA MET A 347 -3.58 -21.40 13.26
C MET A 347 -2.43 -22.39 13.48
N ALA A 348 -1.40 -22.34 12.66
CA ALA A 348 -0.27 -23.26 12.71
C ALA A 348 0.72 -22.89 13.83
N PRO A 349 1.54 -23.85 14.30
CA PRO A 349 2.68 -23.54 15.15
C PRO A 349 3.63 -22.55 14.46
N VAL A 350 4.30 -21.71 15.27
CA VAL A 350 5.18 -20.61 14.79
C VAL A 350 6.28 -21.12 13.84
N GLU A 351 6.77 -22.35 14.04
CA GLU A 351 7.78 -22.97 13.20
C GLU A 351 7.25 -23.24 11.77
N VAL A 352 6.01 -23.70 11.66
CA VAL A 352 5.33 -23.96 10.37
C VAL A 352 5.02 -22.63 9.68
N GLU A 353 4.55 -21.64 10.43
CA GLU A 353 4.31 -20.29 9.93
C GLU A 353 5.60 -19.68 9.33
N LYS A 354 6.71 -19.74 10.03
CA LYS A 354 8.02 -19.26 9.54
C LYS A 354 8.48 -19.98 8.27
N LEU A 355 8.24 -21.27 8.17
CA LEU A 355 8.56 -22.04 6.96
C LEU A 355 7.72 -21.58 5.77
N GLY A 356 6.41 -21.43 5.98
CA GLY A 356 5.49 -20.90 4.96
C GLY A 356 5.89 -19.50 4.51
N LEU A 357 6.23 -18.61 5.43
CA LEU A 357 6.70 -17.25 5.12
C LEU A 357 7.97 -17.25 4.27
N ARG A 358 8.96 -18.08 4.61
CA ARG A 358 10.17 -18.22 3.80
C ARG A 358 9.87 -18.73 2.40
N PHE A 359 8.97 -19.71 2.32
CA PHE A 359 8.59 -20.29 1.05
C PHE A 359 7.88 -19.26 0.15
N PHE A 360 6.83 -18.61 0.63
CA PHE A 360 6.09 -17.60 -0.14
C PHE A 360 6.93 -16.33 -0.39
N GLY A 361 7.73 -15.91 0.58
CA GLY A 361 8.67 -14.80 0.40
C GLY A 361 9.73 -15.06 -0.67
N SER A 362 10.09 -16.33 -0.92
CA SER A 362 11.00 -16.67 -2.03
C SER A 362 10.38 -16.36 -3.40
N LYS A 363 9.04 -16.35 -3.51
CA LYS A 363 8.29 -16.21 -4.77
C LYS A 363 8.09 -14.76 -5.21
N ALA A 364 8.40 -13.78 -4.36
CA ALA A 364 8.29 -12.36 -4.66
C ALA A 364 9.60 -11.61 -4.31
N THR A 365 9.74 -10.43 -4.87
CA THR A 365 10.87 -9.51 -4.63
C THR A 365 10.41 -8.25 -3.91
N ALA A 366 9.17 -7.82 -4.12
CA ALA A 366 8.62 -6.59 -3.57
C ALA A 366 7.21 -6.77 -3.02
N VAL A 367 6.80 -5.89 -2.12
CA VAL A 367 5.38 -5.59 -1.87
C VAL A 367 5.01 -4.36 -2.68
N LEU A 368 3.87 -4.39 -3.37
CA LEU A 368 3.35 -3.26 -4.11
C LEU A 368 1.91 -3.00 -3.71
N THR A 369 1.63 -1.79 -3.26
CA THR A 369 0.28 -1.35 -2.92
C THR A 369 -0.06 -0.06 -3.65
N ASN A 370 -1.31 0.05 -4.11
CA ASN A 370 -1.85 1.27 -4.70
C ASN A 370 -3.17 1.60 -4.03
N VAL A 371 -3.23 2.77 -3.38
CA VAL A 371 -4.41 3.24 -2.68
C VAL A 371 -4.85 4.56 -3.29
N PRO A 372 -6.03 4.60 -3.92
CA PRO A 372 -6.62 5.87 -4.30
C PRO A 372 -7.05 6.62 -3.03
N GLY A 373 -6.69 7.88 -2.90
CA GLY A 373 -7.07 8.77 -1.81
C GLY A 373 -8.14 9.79 -2.24
N PRO A 374 -8.58 10.65 -1.31
CA PRO A 374 -9.57 11.68 -1.56
C PRO A 374 -9.14 12.65 -2.65
N ARG A 375 -10.11 13.11 -3.44
CA ARG A 375 -9.86 14.11 -4.49
C ARG A 375 -9.80 15.52 -3.93
N GLU A 376 -10.54 15.75 -2.86
CA GLU A 376 -10.60 17.04 -2.18
C GLU A 376 -9.55 17.12 -1.06
N PRO A 377 -9.02 18.31 -0.81
CA PRO A 377 -8.13 18.53 0.32
C PRO A 377 -8.83 18.24 1.65
N LEU A 378 -8.12 17.62 2.57
CA LEU A 378 -8.58 17.33 3.92
C LEU A 378 -7.78 18.14 4.95
N TYR A 379 -8.31 18.22 6.18
CA TYR A 379 -7.71 18.94 7.29
C TYR A 379 -7.51 18.02 8.48
N LEU A 380 -6.39 18.17 9.17
CA LEU A 380 -6.09 17.45 10.41
C LEU A 380 -5.73 18.47 11.50
N ALA A 381 -6.40 18.39 12.64
CA ALA A 381 -6.21 19.33 13.74
C ALA A 381 -6.30 20.82 13.30
N GLY A 382 -7.13 21.12 12.29
CA GLY A 382 -7.34 22.47 11.74
C GLY A 382 -6.30 22.92 10.73
N ARG A 383 -5.37 22.06 10.33
CA ARG A 383 -4.38 22.34 9.29
C ARG A 383 -4.68 21.51 8.04
N LYS A 384 -4.49 22.13 6.87
CA LYS A 384 -4.67 21.45 5.58
C LYS A 384 -3.59 20.39 5.42
N LEU A 385 -3.98 19.23 4.92
CA LEU A 385 -3.04 18.22 4.45
C LEU A 385 -2.53 18.62 3.07
N GLU A 386 -1.24 18.90 2.95
CA GLU A 386 -0.61 19.18 1.66
C GLU A 386 -0.26 17.91 0.91
N SER A 387 0.24 16.91 1.63
CA SER A 387 0.53 15.61 1.06
C SER A 387 0.43 14.50 2.10
N VAL A 388 0.19 13.30 1.61
CA VAL A 388 0.08 12.08 2.42
C VAL A 388 0.89 10.98 1.75
N MET A 389 1.67 10.25 2.54
CA MET A 389 2.37 9.06 2.08
C MET A 389 2.29 7.96 3.14
N PHE A 390 2.37 6.70 2.71
CA PHE A 390 2.41 5.57 3.63
C PHE A 390 3.26 4.44 3.07
N TRP A 391 3.70 3.56 3.95
CA TRP A 391 4.39 2.31 3.60
C TRP A 391 3.76 1.17 4.38
N VAL A 392 3.56 0.06 3.69
CA VAL A 392 3.10 -1.18 4.29
C VAL A 392 4.29 -2.07 4.66
N PRO A 393 4.13 -2.99 5.62
CA PRO A 393 5.21 -3.90 5.98
C PRO A 393 5.60 -4.80 4.81
N GLN A 394 6.87 -5.09 4.72
CA GLN A 394 7.47 -5.94 3.67
C GLN A 394 7.40 -7.41 4.08
N SER A 395 6.17 -7.94 4.28
CA SER A 395 5.95 -9.30 4.75
C SER A 395 6.66 -10.34 3.90
N GLY A 396 7.07 -11.46 4.50
CA GLY A 396 7.76 -12.55 3.81
C GLY A 396 9.25 -12.30 3.59
N ARG A 397 9.88 -11.42 4.38
CA ARG A 397 11.30 -11.07 4.29
C ARG A 397 11.68 -10.43 2.95
N LEU A 398 10.82 -9.57 2.44
CA LEU A 398 11.06 -8.78 1.24
C LEU A 398 11.84 -7.50 1.59
N GLY A 399 12.81 -7.16 0.77
CA GLY A 399 13.68 -5.98 0.99
C GLY A 399 13.18 -4.71 0.29
N LEU A 400 12.06 -4.78 -0.44
CA LEU A 400 11.52 -3.68 -1.23
C LEU A 400 10.01 -3.55 -1.03
N GLY A 401 9.56 -2.36 -0.63
CA GLY A 401 8.16 -1.97 -0.57
C GLY A 401 7.89 -0.78 -1.48
N ILE A 402 6.84 -0.86 -2.27
CA ILE A 402 6.38 0.20 -3.17
C ILE A 402 4.95 0.55 -2.78
N SER A 403 4.74 1.79 -2.41
CA SER A 403 3.41 2.33 -2.09
C SER A 403 3.09 3.46 -3.05
N ILE A 404 1.93 3.40 -3.68
CA ILE A 404 1.43 4.45 -4.56
C ILE A 404 0.16 5.02 -3.91
N LEU A 405 0.09 6.34 -3.81
CA LEU A 405 -1.06 7.02 -3.24
C LEU A 405 -1.45 8.20 -4.15
N SER A 406 -2.74 8.32 -4.44
CA SER A 406 -3.27 9.57 -5.03
C SER A 406 -3.99 10.39 -3.95
N TYR A 407 -3.75 11.70 -3.91
CA TYR A 407 -4.38 12.61 -2.98
C TYR A 407 -4.50 14.00 -3.61
N ALA A 408 -5.66 14.65 -3.50
CA ALA A 408 -5.92 16.02 -3.97
C ALA A 408 -5.42 16.29 -5.40
N GLY A 409 -5.63 15.33 -6.32
CA GLY A 409 -5.20 15.45 -7.72
C GLY A 409 -3.73 15.10 -8.00
N GLY A 410 -2.93 14.84 -6.99
CA GLY A 410 -1.54 14.39 -7.11
C GLY A 410 -1.39 12.89 -6.90
N VAL A 411 -0.38 12.29 -7.52
CA VAL A 411 0.05 10.90 -7.29
C VAL A 411 1.46 10.91 -6.76
N MET A 412 1.71 10.21 -5.68
CA MET A 412 3.02 10.04 -5.07
C MET A 412 3.43 8.56 -5.05
N LEU A 413 4.72 8.32 -5.27
CA LEU A 413 5.38 7.05 -5.07
C LEU A 413 6.15 7.08 -3.75
N GLY A 414 5.90 6.13 -2.87
CA GLY A 414 6.72 5.84 -1.70
C GLY A 414 7.52 4.56 -1.92
N VAL A 415 8.78 4.58 -1.58
CA VAL A 415 9.67 3.42 -1.64
C VAL A 415 10.26 3.19 -0.27
N ALA A 416 10.12 1.97 0.24
CA ALA A 416 10.80 1.51 1.44
C ALA A 416 11.77 0.39 1.07
N THR A 417 13.01 0.48 1.51
CA THR A 417 14.04 -0.52 1.22
C THR A 417 14.76 -0.97 2.47
N ASP A 418 15.31 -2.17 2.41
CA ASP A 418 16.36 -2.56 3.34
C ASP A 418 17.65 -1.80 2.97
N GLU A 419 18.25 -1.11 3.96
CA GLU A 419 19.43 -0.28 3.71
C GLU A 419 20.64 -1.10 3.20
N GLY A 420 20.77 -2.37 3.66
CA GLY A 420 21.83 -3.28 3.23
C GLY A 420 21.69 -3.74 1.78
N LEU A 421 20.46 -3.72 1.23
CA LEU A 421 20.19 -4.10 -0.17
C LEU A 421 20.19 -2.89 -1.10
N VAL A 422 19.43 -1.84 -0.72
CA VAL A 422 19.25 -0.62 -1.52
C VAL A 422 19.44 0.58 -0.61
N ALA A 423 20.64 1.11 -0.58
CA ALA A 423 21.02 2.25 0.28
C ALA A 423 20.59 3.62 -0.31
N ASP A 424 20.24 3.66 -1.60
CA ASP A 424 19.93 4.87 -2.36
C ASP A 424 18.57 4.82 -3.05
N PRO A 425 17.46 4.57 -2.31
CA PRO A 425 16.11 4.42 -2.89
C PRO A 425 15.60 5.71 -3.56
N GLU A 426 16.21 6.86 -3.28
CA GLU A 426 15.94 8.13 -3.96
C GLU A 426 16.09 8.00 -5.48
N LYS A 427 17.04 7.19 -5.94
CA LYS A 427 17.27 6.94 -7.37
C LYS A 427 16.10 6.18 -8.02
N ILE A 428 15.36 5.34 -7.26
CA ILE A 428 14.15 4.69 -7.75
C ILE A 428 13.04 5.73 -7.92
N VAL A 429 12.90 6.63 -6.96
CA VAL A 429 11.92 7.74 -7.02
C VAL A 429 12.21 8.69 -8.19
N GLU A 430 13.46 9.06 -8.40
CA GLU A 430 13.88 9.86 -9.56
C GLU A 430 13.55 9.15 -10.89
N ALA A 431 13.86 7.85 -10.97
CA ALA A 431 13.58 7.02 -12.14
C ALA A 431 12.06 6.90 -12.42
N PHE A 432 11.22 6.91 -11.38
CA PHE A 432 9.76 6.94 -11.54
C PHE A 432 9.29 8.20 -12.26
N GLY A 433 9.81 9.36 -11.87
CA GLY A 433 9.52 10.63 -12.58
C GLY A 433 10.02 10.62 -14.01
N GLN A 434 11.19 10.02 -14.28
CA GLN A 434 11.72 9.89 -15.66
C GLN A 434 10.84 8.99 -16.52
N GLU A 435 10.41 7.86 -15.98
CA GLU A 435 9.56 6.89 -16.69
C GLU A 435 8.17 7.46 -16.96
N PHE A 436 7.59 8.18 -15.98
CA PHE A 436 6.34 8.92 -16.18
C PHE A 436 6.44 9.92 -17.34
N ARG A 437 7.50 10.74 -17.39
CA ARG A 437 7.71 11.71 -18.49
C ARG A 437 7.85 11.00 -19.84
N ALA A 438 8.52 9.87 -19.89
CA ALA A 438 8.67 9.08 -21.10
C ALA A 438 7.30 8.56 -21.61
N LEU A 439 6.50 7.95 -20.75
CA LEU A 439 5.15 7.48 -21.10
C LEU A 439 4.23 8.62 -21.52
N ARG A 440 4.27 9.75 -20.80
CA ARG A 440 3.47 10.94 -21.13
C ARG A 440 3.83 11.50 -22.51
N ALA A 441 5.12 11.57 -22.84
CA ALA A 441 5.58 12.05 -24.17
C ALA A 441 5.06 11.17 -25.32
N VAL A 442 5.07 9.85 -25.14
CA VAL A 442 4.55 8.92 -26.15
C VAL A 442 3.02 9.03 -26.28
N ALA A 443 2.31 9.16 -25.13
CA ALA A 443 0.86 9.35 -25.12
C ALA A 443 0.45 10.65 -25.82
N ALA A 444 1.16 11.75 -25.58
CA ALA A 444 0.90 13.04 -26.22
C ALA A 444 1.11 13.00 -27.74
N LYS A 445 2.13 12.27 -28.22
CA LYS A 445 2.33 12.05 -29.67
C LYS A 445 1.19 11.27 -30.29
N LYS A 446 0.67 10.25 -29.61
CA LYS A 446 -0.46 9.43 -30.09
C LYS A 446 -1.78 10.19 -30.09
N ALA A 447 -1.98 11.13 -29.16
CA ALA A 447 -3.19 11.93 -29.07
C ALA A 447 -3.26 13.06 -30.11
N LYS A 448 -2.15 13.48 -30.70
CA LYS A 448 -2.16 14.44 -31.82
C LYS A 448 -2.71 13.73 -33.05
N PRO A 449 -3.80 14.24 -33.69
CA PRO A 449 -4.23 13.70 -34.96
C PRO A 449 -3.09 13.80 -35.98
N ALA A 450 -2.86 12.76 -36.77
CA ALA A 450 -1.93 12.81 -37.90
C ALA A 450 -2.30 14.03 -38.74
N SER A 451 -1.41 15.02 -38.80
CA SER A 451 -1.60 16.15 -39.71
C SER A 451 -1.80 15.57 -41.09
N LYS A 452 -2.99 15.77 -41.68
CA LYS A 452 -3.25 15.46 -43.06
C LYS A 452 -2.21 16.26 -43.88
N THR A 453 -1.20 15.57 -44.35
CA THR A 453 -0.33 16.10 -45.40
C THR A 453 -1.21 16.23 -46.64
N SER A 454 -1.84 17.39 -46.79
CA SER A 454 -2.54 17.78 -47.99
C SER A 454 -1.47 17.96 -49.07
N SER A 455 -1.22 16.94 -49.86
CA SER A 455 -0.52 17.06 -51.10
C SER A 455 -1.41 17.88 -52.05
N ARG A 456 -1.19 19.18 -52.08
CA ARG A 456 -1.57 20.03 -53.26
C ARG A 456 -0.72 19.59 -54.42
N LEU A 457 -1.21 18.66 -55.20
CA LEU A 457 -0.88 18.51 -56.62
C LEU A 457 -1.98 19.24 -57.39
N ALA A 458 -1.83 20.56 -57.49
CA ALA A 458 -2.48 21.34 -58.52
C ALA A 458 -1.80 21.00 -59.83
N ARG A 459 -2.38 20.10 -60.60
CA ARG A 459 -2.10 20.01 -62.03
C ARG A 459 -2.93 21.08 -62.74
N SER A 460 -2.23 22.12 -63.14
CA SER A 460 -2.67 22.99 -64.24
C SER A 460 -2.77 22.15 -65.48
N VAL A 461 -3.96 22.05 -66.03
CA VAL A 461 -4.14 21.74 -67.45
C VAL A 461 -4.96 22.86 -68.07
N THR A 462 -4.27 23.70 -68.78
CA THR A 462 -4.79 24.55 -69.84
C THR A 462 -5.27 23.67 -70.97
N TRP A 463 -6.51 23.85 -71.40
CA TRP A 463 -7.07 24.15 -72.69
C TRP A 463 -8.55 24.44 -72.60
#